data_9acba50583054dc3b7c1201ccd7cd91b
#
_entry.id   9acba50583054dc3b7c1201ccd7cd91b
#
_cell.length_a   1.000
_cell.length_b   1.000
_cell.length_c   1.000
_cell.angle_alpha   90.00
_cell.angle_beta   90.00
_cell.angle_gamma   90.00
#
_symmetry.space_group_name_H-M   'P 1'
#
loop_
_entity.id
_entity.type
_entity.pdbx_description
1 polymer ?
#
loop_
_entity_poly.entity_id
_entity_poly.type
_entity_poly.pdbx_seq_one_letter_code
_entity_poly.pdbx_strand_id
1 'polypeptide(L)'
;NQPVSVDKYPLLVSQRYVRELSLRNPILLIVVIIAFIIMVLYWFFGTEKGCSIRATGANKSMARANGINPDNDIILGLIISNALVALSGALIAQYQGSVDVNMGRGAIVIGLAAVIIGEVVFKKIRVNFAGRLTFVTLGAVIYYIVIQITLLLGLNTNDLKLITAVIVGLFLALPYWKGKVGERRSRKVVKNA
;
A
#
# COMPACT_ATOMS: atom_id res chain seq x y z
N ASN A 1 -17.79 -21.30 -7.55
CA ASN A 1 -17.53 -20.70 -6.23
C ASN A 1 -18.63 -19.72 -5.92
N GLN A 2 -19.46 -20.05 -4.93
CA GLN A 2 -20.48 -19.12 -4.46
C GLN A 2 -19.89 -18.26 -3.34
N PRO A 3 -20.11 -16.93 -3.31
CA PRO A 3 -19.69 -16.06 -2.22
C PRO A 3 -20.43 -16.44 -0.93
N VAL A 4 -19.72 -16.47 0.18
CA VAL A 4 -20.30 -16.71 1.50
C VAL A 4 -20.78 -15.38 2.06
N SER A 5 -22.10 -15.26 2.36
CA SER A 5 -22.68 -14.04 2.95
C SER A 5 -22.33 -13.95 4.44
N VAL A 6 -21.81 -12.79 4.84
CA VAL A 6 -21.47 -12.43 6.22
C VAL A 6 -22.55 -11.54 6.85
N ASP A 7 -23.60 -11.16 6.10
CA ASP A 7 -24.68 -10.24 6.53
C ASP A 7 -25.48 -10.73 7.75
N LYS A 8 -25.31 -11.99 8.16
CA LYS A 8 -25.96 -12.56 9.35
C LYS A 8 -25.38 -12.03 10.67
N TYR A 9 -24.17 -11.44 10.63
CA TYR A 9 -23.47 -10.96 11.81
C TYR A 9 -23.50 -9.43 11.89
N PRO A 10 -23.43 -8.84 13.10
CA PRO A 10 -23.36 -7.39 13.23
C PRO A 10 -22.04 -6.89 12.61
N LEU A 11 -22.14 -6.22 11.46
CA LEU A 11 -21.01 -5.68 10.74
C LEU A 11 -20.65 -4.30 11.32
N LEU A 12 -19.37 -4.13 11.72
CA LEU A 12 -18.83 -2.85 12.19
C LEU A 12 -18.68 -1.85 11.02
N VAL A 13 -18.31 -2.37 9.85
CA VAL A 13 -18.10 -1.60 8.63
C VAL A 13 -19.05 -2.13 7.56
N SER A 14 -20.14 -1.42 7.27
CA SER A 14 -21.09 -1.83 6.24
C SER A 14 -21.37 -0.71 5.26
N GLN A 15 -21.52 -1.05 3.98
CA GLN A 15 -21.92 -0.09 2.93
C GLN A 15 -23.26 0.60 3.21
N ARG A 16 -24.13 0.00 4.01
CA ARG A 16 -25.48 0.56 4.34
C ARG A 16 -25.42 1.91 5.03
N TYR A 17 -24.35 2.19 5.79
CA TYR A 17 -24.21 3.42 6.60
C TYR A 17 -23.38 4.53 5.93
N VAL A 18 -22.98 4.37 4.66
CA VAL A 18 -22.14 5.37 3.94
C VAL A 18 -22.83 6.73 3.81
N ARG A 19 -24.15 6.77 3.77
CA ARG A 19 -24.94 8.01 3.61
C ARG A 19 -25.31 8.71 4.91
N GLU A 20 -25.06 8.09 6.06
CA GLU A 20 -25.38 8.67 7.35
C GLU A 20 -24.13 9.36 7.95
N LEU A 21 -24.28 10.64 8.31
CA LEU A 21 -23.27 11.41 9.07
C LEU A 21 -23.29 11.00 10.54
N SER A 22 -23.13 9.72 10.84
CA SER A 22 -23.08 9.18 12.19
C SER A 22 -21.70 8.60 12.47
N LEU A 23 -21.37 8.38 13.75
CA LEU A 23 -20.13 7.70 14.18
C LEU A 23 -19.99 6.27 13.59
N ARG A 24 -21.07 5.72 12.99
CA ARG A 24 -21.09 4.45 12.27
C ARG A 24 -20.73 4.58 10.78
N ASN A 25 -20.36 5.77 10.31
CA ASN A 25 -19.94 5.94 8.93
C ASN A 25 -18.67 5.08 8.67
N PRO A 26 -18.71 4.13 7.72
CA PRO A 26 -17.60 3.24 7.46
C PRO A 26 -16.31 3.98 7.05
N ILE A 27 -16.45 5.14 6.40
CA ILE A 27 -15.29 5.96 5.98
C ILE A 27 -14.55 6.49 7.22
N LEU A 28 -15.28 7.06 8.19
CA LEU A 28 -14.69 7.59 9.42
C LEU A 28 -14.00 6.46 10.20
N LEU A 29 -14.69 5.33 10.34
CA LEU A 29 -14.17 4.17 11.06
C LEU A 29 -12.91 3.61 10.40
N ILE A 30 -12.88 3.47 9.07
CA ILE A 30 -11.69 3.03 8.33
C ILE A 30 -10.53 4.03 8.50
N VAL A 31 -10.78 5.33 8.43
CA VAL A 31 -9.73 6.36 8.67
C VAL A 31 -9.14 6.24 10.06
N VAL A 32 -9.97 6.03 11.09
CA VAL A 32 -9.51 5.83 12.47
C VAL A 32 -8.66 4.55 12.59
N ILE A 33 -9.10 3.44 11.97
CA ILE A 33 -8.34 2.19 11.97
C ILE A 33 -6.98 2.38 11.28
N ILE A 34 -6.94 3.04 10.12
CA ILE A 34 -5.69 3.32 9.40
C ILE A 34 -4.76 4.19 10.24
N ALA A 35 -5.28 5.25 10.85
CA ALA A 35 -4.49 6.13 11.73
C ALA A 35 -3.91 5.34 12.92
N PHE A 36 -4.71 4.47 13.52
CA PHE A 36 -4.26 3.59 14.60
C PHE A 36 -3.15 2.63 14.16
N ILE A 37 -3.30 1.99 12.99
CA ILE A 37 -2.29 1.11 12.41
C ILE A 37 -0.99 1.87 12.15
N ILE A 38 -1.07 3.07 11.56
CA ILE A 38 0.10 3.91 11.31
C ILE A 38 0.80 4.26 12.63
N MET A 39 0.04 4.60 13.66
CA MET A 39 0.58 4.90 15.00
C MET A 39 1.31 3.69 15.60
N VAL A 40 0.70 2.52 15.56
CA VAL A 40 1.30 1.26 16.08
C VAL A 40 2.57 0.91 15.30
N LEU A 41 2.54 0.98 13.97
CA LEU A 41 3.71 0.71 13.14
C LEU A 41 4.82 1.74 13.38
N TYR A 42 4.48 3.01 13.52
CA TYR A 42 5.45 4.05 13.81
C TYR A 42 6.15 3.80 15.14
N TRP A 43 5.38 3.48 16.18
CA TRP A 43 5.93 3.14 17.49
C TRP A 43 6.80 1.88 17.41
N PHE A 44 6.34 0.81 16.79
CA PHE A 44 7.07 -0.46 16.64
C PHE A 44 8.39 -0.27 15.89
N PHE A 45 8.37 0.40 14.73
CA PHE A 45 9.57 0.63 13.93
C PHE A 45 10.54 1.67 14.53
N GLY A 46 10.14 2.36 15.60
CA GLY A 46 10.99 3.17 16.46
C GLY A 46 11.73 2.38 17.54
N THR A 47 11.35 1.12 17.81
CA THR A 47 12.02 0.26 18.78
C THR A 47 13.31 -0.34 18.19
N GLU A 48 14.17 -0.90 19.05
CA GLU A 48 15.39 -1.61 18.63
C GLU A 48 15.10 -2.72 17.62
N LYS A 49 14.05 -3.51 17.86
CA LYS A 49 13.62 -4.57 16.94
C LYS A 49 13.16 -4.04 15.59
N GLY A 50 12.42 -2.93 15.58
CA GLY A 50 12.02 -2.27 14.35
C GLY A 50 13.20 -1.71 13.57
N CYS A 51 14.20 -1.13 14.26
CA CYS A 51 15.45 -0.69 13.64
C CYS A 51 16.26 -1.85 13.08
N SER A 52 16.31 -2.99 13.78
CA SER A 52 16.95 -4.23 13.34
C SER A 52 16.36 -4.74 12.03
N ILE A 53 15.01 -4.84 11.95
CA ILE A 53 14.30 -5.24 10.73
C ILE A 53 14.62 -4.30 9.55
N ARG A 54 14.64 -2.99 9.79
CA ARG A 54 14.96 -2.00 8.76
C ARG A 54 16.42 -2.12 8.28
N ALA A 55 17.37 -2.35 9.19
CA ALA A 55 18.78 -2.58 8.86
C ALA A 55 18.95 -3.86 8.03
N THR A 56 18.29 -4.96 8.43
CA THR A 56 18.27 -6.23 7.70
C THR A 56 17.69 -6.07 6.30
N GLY A 57 16.59 -5.29 6.15
CA GLY A 57 15.99 -4.99 4.86
C GLY A 57 16.90 -4.14 3.95
N ALA A 58 17.72 -3.27 4.52
CA ALA A 58 18.67 -2.46 3.74
C ALA A 58 19.88 -3.26 3.28
N ASN A 59 20.51 -4.03 4.19
CA ASN A 59 21.68 -4.87 3.87
C ASN A 59 21.84 -6.00 4.90
N LYS A 60 21.55 -7.23 4.49
CA LYS A 60 21.66 -8.44 5.32
C LYS A 60 23.09 -8.70 5.83
N SER A 61 24.08 -8.49 4.97
CA SER A 61 25.48 -8.74 5.32
C SER A 61 25.96 -7.76 6.38
N MET A 62 25.60 -6.49 6.25
CA MET A 62 25.92 -5.46 7.24
C MET A 62 25.20 -5.71 8.58
N ALA A 63 23.92 -6.12 8.56
CA ALA A 63 23.18 -6.46 9.76
C ALA A 63 23.85 -7.61 10.51
N ARG A 64 24.27 -8.67 9.80
CA ARG A 64 24.98 -9.82 10.38
C ARG A 64 26.34 -9.42 10.97
N ALA A 65 27.08 -8.53 10.31
CA ALA A 65 28.35 -8.02 10.82
C ALA A 65 28.18 -7.23 12.12
N ASN A 66 27.03 -6.61 12.34
CA ASN A 66 26.67 -5.91 13.59
C ASN A 66 26.05 -6.83 14.64
N GLY A 67 26.12 -8.16 14.48
CA GLY A 67 25.59 -9.12 15.46
C GLY A 67 24.07 -9.33 15.40
N ILE A 68 23.39 -8.77 14.40
CA ILE A 68 21.96 -8.96 14.20
C ILE A 68 21.74 -10.29 13.47
N ASN A 69 20.76 -11.08 13.92
CA ASN A 69 20.35 -12.28 13.20
C ASN A 69 19.29 -11.92 12.15
N PRO A 70 19.65 -11.85 10.84
CA PRO A 70 18.75 -11.40 9.80
C PRO A 70 17.58 -12.37 9.55
N ASP A 71 17.74 -13.65 9.88
CA ASP A 71 16.71 -14.66 9.61
C ASP A 71 15.51 -14.47 10.54
N ASN A 72 15.77 -14.18 11.83
CA ASN A 72 14.72 -13.85 12.80
C ASN A 72 13.99 -12.56 12.41
N ASP A 73 14.71 -11.55 11.93
CA ASP A 73 14.13 -10.28 11.50
C ASP A 73 13.24 -10.43 10.27
N ILE A 74 13.64 -11.29 9.33
CA ILE A 74 12.83 -11.60 8.14
C ILE A 74 11.54 -12.30 8.55
N ILE A 75 11.62 -13.31 9.44
CA ILE A 75 10.44 -14.03 9.94
C ILE A 75 9.49 -13.04 10.62
N LEU A 76 9.99 -12.17 11.48
CA LEU A 76 9.18 -11.19 12.18
C LEU A 76 8.54 -10.17 11.24
N GLY A 77 9.28 -9.72 10.24
CA GLY A 77 8.75 -8.86 9.17
C GLY A 77 7.62 -9.53 8.37
N LEU A 78 7.77 -10.81 8.05
CA LEU A 78 6.73 -11.60 7.38
C LEU A 78 5.48 -11.79 8.26
N ILE A 79 5.66 -12.04 9.57
CA ILE A 79 4.54 -12.16 10.51
C ILE A 79 3.72 -10.85 10.53
N ILE A 80 4.38 -9.70 10.68
CA ILE A 80 3.72 -8.39 10.69
C ILE A 80 3.01 -8.12 9.37
N SER A 81 3.66 -8.39 8.25
CA SER A 81 3.08 -8.20 6.92
C SER A 81 1.82 -9.05 6.73
N ASN A 82 1.89 -10.35 7.05
CA ASN A 82 0.75 -11.25 6.92
C ASN A 82 -0.39 -10.90 7.88
N ALA A 83 -0.09 -10.42 9.08
CA ALA A 83 -1.11 -9.93 10.02
C ALA A 83 -1.87 -8.71 9.45
N LEU A 84 -1.16 -7.77 8.81
CA LEU A 84 -1.79 -6.62 8.15
C LEU A 84 -2.64 -7.04 6.94
N VAL A 85 -2.18 -8.02 6.17
CA VAL A 85 -2.97 -8.57 5.05
C VAL A 85 -4.25 -9.24 5.55
N ALA A 86 -4.16 -10.04 6.62
CA ALA A 86 -5.32 -10.68 7.22
C ALA A 86 -6.34 -9.64 7.75
N LEU A 87 -5.85 -8.59 8.43
CA LEU A 87 -6.70 -7.49 8.91
C LEU A 87 -7.38 -6.77 7.74
N SER A 88 -6.65 -6.48 6.68
CA SER A 88 -7.18 -5.87 5.45
C SER A 88 -8.29 -6.73 4.83
N GLY A 89 -8.05 -8.04 4.70
CA GLY A 89 -9.05 -8.99 4.19
C GLY A 89 -10.32 -9.02 5.03
N ALA A 90 -10.19 -9.00 6.37
CA ALA A 90 -11.32 -8.98 7.28
C ALA A 90 -12.14 -7.67 7.16
N LEU A 91 -11.49 -6.52 7.01
CA LEU A 91 -12.16 -5.23 6.80
C LEU A 91 -12.91 -5.18 5.47
N ILE A 92 -12.31 -5.70 4.38
CA ILE A 92 -12.96 -5.79 3.07
C ILE A 92 -14.17 -6.71 3.13
N ALA A 93 -14.06 -7.88 3.78
CA ALA A 93 -15.15 -8.81 3.97
C ALA A 93 -16.33 -8.18 4.70
N GLN A 94 -16.06 -7.42 5.76
CA GLN A 94 -17.08 -6.67 6.49
C GLN A 94 -17.73 -5.57 5.64
N TYR A 95 -16.92 -4.84 4.87
CA TYR A 95 -17.41 -3.77 4.01
C TYR A 95 -18.32 -4.28 2.89
N GLN A 96 -17.94 -5.39 2.25
CA GLN A 96 -18.71 -5.98 1.15
C GLN A 96 -19.88 -6.86 1.63
N GLY A 97 -19.90 -7.29 2.89
CA GLY A 97 -20.91 -8.21 3.43
C GLY A 97 -20.82 -9.63 2.88
N SER A 98 -19.80 -9.93 2.06
CA SER A 98 -19.59 -11.26 1.47
C SER A 98 -18.10 -11.56 1.29
N VAL A 99 -17.76 -12.84 1.32
CA VAL A 99 -16.38 -13.33 1.13
C VAL A 99 -16.32 -14.25 -0.08
N ASP A 100 -15.41 -13.95 -1.00
CA ASP A 100 -15.11 -14.80 -2.16
C ASP A 100 -13.62 -15.13 -2.20
N VAL A 101 -13.29 -16.36 -2.64
CA VAL A 101 -11.90 -16.83 -2.81
C VAL A 101 -11.11 -15.96 -3.80
N ASN A 102 -11.80 -15.30 -4.72
CA ASN A 102 -11.17 -14.44 -5.74
C ASN A 102 -10.90 -12.99 -5.24
N MET A 103 -11.34 -12.60 -4.06
CA MET A 103 -11.19 -11.24 -3.52
C MET A 103 -9.72 -10.76 -3.47
N GLY A 104 -8.79 -11.69 -3.19
CA GLY A 104 -7.35 -11.39 -3.13
C GLY A 104 -6.65 -11.33 -4.49
N ARG A 105 -7.33 -11.71 -5.58
CA ARG A 105 -6.70 -11.71 -6.91
C ARG A 105 -6.41 -10.29 -7.38
N GLY A 106 -5.14 -10.03 -7.66
CA GLY A 106 -4.68 -8.71 -8.09
C GLY A 106 -4.38 -7.74 -6.94
N ALA A 107 -4.69 -8.07 -5.70
CA ALA A 107 -4.42 -7.20 -4.54
C ALA A 107 -2.93 -6.83 -4.42
N ILE A 108 -2.02 -7.75 -4.76
CA ILE A 108 -0.58 -7.49 -4.78
C ILE A 108 -0.23 -6.40 -5.80
N VAL A 109 -0.84 -6.44 -6.99
CA VAL A 109 -0.59 -5.44 -8.05
C VAL A 109 -1.12 -4.08 -7.61
N ILE A 110 -2.31 -4.04 -7.01
CA ILE A 110 -2.92 -2.81 -6.47
C ILE A 110 -2.05 -2.24 -5.35
N GLY A 111 -1.60 -3.08 -4.43
CA GLY A 111 -0.72 -2.67 -3.33
C GLY A 111 0.61 -2.11 -3.83
N LEU A 112 1.25 -2.77 -4.78
CA LEU A 112 2.48 -2.29 -5.39
C LEU A 112 2.28 -0.95 -6.11
N ALA A 113 1.19 -0.82 -6.87
CA ALA A 113 0.82 0.42 -7.53
C ALA A 113 0.62 1.57 -6.53
N ALA A 114 -0.11 1.32 -5.43
CA ALA A 114 -0.34 2.31 -4.37
C ALA A 114 0.96 2.81 -3.75
N VAL A 115 1.90 1.90 -3.45
CA VAL A 115 3.22 2.26 -2.90
C VAL A 115 3.98 3.15 -3.88
N ILE A 116 4.05 2.76 -5.16
CA ILE A 116 4.79 3.49 -6.18
C ILE A 116 4.18 4.86 -6.43
N ILE A 117 2.85 4.95 -6.56
CA ILE A 117 2.16 6.24 -6.72
C ILE A 117 2.44 7.13 -5.52
N GLY A 118 2.32 6.61 -4.30
CA GLY A 118 2.63 7.34 -3.08
C GLY A 118 4.07 7.85 -3.07
N GLU A 119 5.05 7.03 -3.40
CA GLU A 119 6.46 7.44 -3.44
C GLU A 119 6.76 8.47 -4.54
N VAL A 120 6.20 8.29 -5.74
CA VAL A 120 6.47 9.17 -6.88
C VAL A 120 5.84 10.53 -6.70
N VAL A 121 4.58 10.58 -6.27
CA VAL A 121 3.82 11.84 -6.09
C VAL A 121 4.43 12.69 -4.97
N PHE A 122 4.80 12.05 -3.87
CA PHE A 122 5.30 12.76 -2.69
C PHE A 122 6.83 12.75 -2.53
N LYS A 123 7.58 12.35 -3.58
CA LYS A 123 9.06 12.26 -3.58
C LYS A 123 9.76 13.55 -3.13
N LYS A 124 9.19 14.71 -3.39
CA LYS A 124 9.79 16.01 -3.02
C LYS A 124 9.66 16.33 -1.53
N ILE A 125 8.78 15.68 -0.81
CA ILE A 125 8.50 15.99 0.58
C ILE A 125 9.35 15.07 1.46
N ARG A 126 10.26 15.68 2.22
CA ARG A 126 11.04 14.95 3.24
C ARG A 126 10.15 14.77 4.47
N VAL A 127 9.74 13.55 4.72
CA VAL A 127 8.90 13.19 5.87
C VAL A 127 9.50 12.06 6.67
N ASN A 128 9.08 11.96 7.91
CA ASN A 128 9.38 10.86 8.80
C ASN A 128 8.76 9.54 8.30
N PHE A 129 9.10 8.44 8.95
CA PHE A 129 8.57 7.11 8.60
C PHE A 129 7.03 7.06 8.60
N ALA A 130 6.36 7.70 9.59
CA ALA A 130 4.90 7.82 9.61
C ALA A 130 4.36 8.52 8.36
N GLY A 131 5.01 9.60 7.92
CA GLY A 131 4.61 10.30 6.69
C GLY A 131 4.76 9.44 5.44
N ARG A 132 5.73 8.53 5.38
CA ARG A 132 5.84 7.57 4.28
C ARG A 132 4.66 6.60 4.26
N LEU A 133 4.21 6.13 5.42
CA LEU A 133 3.03 5.26 5.53
C LEU A 133 1.75 5.99 5.09
N THR A 134 1.60 7.27 5.48
CA THR A 134 0.46 8.08 5.03
C THR A 134 0.49 8.32 3.52
N PHE A 135 1.67 8.48 2.90
CA PHE A 135 1.78 8.63 1.46
C PHE A 135 1.41 7.36 0.69
N VAL A 136 1.71 6.18 1.22
CA VAL A 136 1.24 4.92 0.63
C VAL A 136 -0.28 4.85 0.68
N THR A 137 -0.90 5.26 1.79
CA THR A 137 -2.35 5.29 1.93
C THR A 137 -2.99 6.28 0.94
N LEU A 138 -2.41 7.48 0.80
CA LEU A 138 -2.86 8.46 -0.21
C LEU A 138 -2.65 7.96 -1.64
N GLY A 139 -1.55 7.24 -1.89
CA GLY A 139 -1.30 6.59 -3.18
C GLY A 139 -2.38 5.57 -3.54
N ALA A 140 -2.86 4.79 -2.57
CA ALA A 140 -3.98 3.88 -2.76
C ALA A 140 -5.28 4.63 -3.12
N VAL A 141 -5.56 5.74 -2.43
CA VAL A 141 -6.73 6.58 -2.73
C VAL A 141 -6.65 7.13 -4.15
N ILE A 142 -5.50 7.67 -4.56
CA ILE A 142 -5.28 8.17 -5.92
C ILE A 142 -5.49 7.05 -6.94
N TYR A 143 -4.96 5.87 -6.70
CA TYR A 143 -5.15 4.70 -7.57
C TYR A 143 -6.63 4.37 -7.77
N TYR A 144 -7.41 4.32 -6.69
CA TYR A 144 -8.85 4.04 -6.78
C TYR A 144 -9.64 5.17 -7.46
N ILE A 145 -9.25 6.42 -7.27
CA ILE A 145 -9.85 7.56 -8.00
C ILE A 145 -9.64 7.39 -9.51
N VAL A 146 -8.43 7.02 -9.94
CA VAL A 146 -8.12 6.80 -11.36
C VAL A 146 -8.96 5.66 -11.93
N ILE A 147 -9.11 4.55 -11.19
CA ILE A 147 -10.00 3.44 -11.59
C ILE A 147 -11.44 3.92 -11.74
N GLN A 148 -11.93 4.70 -10.77
CA GLN A 148 -13.31 5.20 -10.79
C GLN A 148 -13.57 6.12 -11.98
N ILE A 149 -12.64 7.01 -12.31
CA ILE A 149 -12.72 7.86 -13.48
C ILE A 149 -12.77 7.02 -14.76
N THR A 150 -11.94 5.98 -14.85
CA THR A 150 -11.90 5.05 -15.99
C THR A 150 -13.22 4.32 -16.18
N LEU A 151 -13.89 3.92 -15.09
CA LEU A 151 -15.24 3.32 -15.13
C LEU A 151 -16.30 4.32 -15.60
N LEU A 152 -16.23 5.57 -15.17
CA LEU A 152 -17.16 6.62 -15.58
C LEU A 152 -17.06 6.96 -17.08
N LEU A 153 -15.91 6.68 -17.71
CA LEU A 153 -15.73 6.83 -19.16
C LEU A 153 -16.41 5.71 -19.98
N GLY A 154 -17.12 4.79 -19.31
CA GLY A 154 -17.92 3.75 -19.98
C GLY A 154 -17.11 2.55 -20.50
N LEU A 155 -15.88 2.36 -20.01
CA LEU A 155 -15.04 1.24 -20.40
C LEU A 155 -15.51 -0.06 -19.73
N ASN A 156 -15.49 -1.16 -20.49
CA ASN A 156 -15.92 -2.46 -20.01
C ASN A 156 -15.03 -2.97 -18.86
N THR A 157 -15.64 -3.72 -17.93
CA THR A 157 -14.95 -4.29 -16.76
C THR A 157 -13.76 -5.19 -17.14
N ASN A 158 -13.79 -5.80 -18.33
CA ASN A 158 -12.70 -6.61 -18.85
C ASN A 158 -11.49 -5.76 -19.26
N ASP A 159 -11.72 -4.55 -19.78
CA ASP A 159 -10.68 -3.61 -20.19
C ASP A 159 -10.01 -2.93 -19.00
N LEU A 160 -10.67 -2.92 -17.82
CA LEU A 160 -10.09 -2.39 -16.57
C LEU A 160 -8.77 -3.06 -16.21
N LYS A 161 -8.64 -4.38 -16.42
CA LYS A 161 -7.39 -5.10 -16.12
C LYS A 161 -6.25 -4.63 -17.00
N LEU A 162 -6.53 -4.37 -18.26
CA LEU A 162 -5.54 -3.86 -19.21
C LEU A 162 -5.17 -2.41 -18.87
N ILE A 163 -6.15 -1.58 -18.57
CA ILE A 163 -5.94 -0.16 -18.21
C ILE A 163 -5.17 -0.04 -16.90
N THR A 164 -5.53 -0.81 -15.88
CA THR A 164 -4.79 -0.83 -14.62
C THR A 164 -3.35 -1.28 -14.82
N ALA A 165 -3.09 -2.29 -15.67
CA ALA A 165 -1.74 -2.72 -16.01
C ALA A 165 -0.95 -1.62 -16.73
N VAL A 166 -1.57 -0.90 -17.67
CA VAL A 166 -0.95 0.23 -18.38
C VAL A 166 -0.65 1.38 -17.41
N ILE A 167 -1.59 1.74 -16.53
CA ILE A 167 -1.41 2.79 -15.53
C ILE A 167 -0.24 2.44 -14.61
N VAL A 168 -0.22 1.24 -14.06
CA VAL A 168 0.87 0.76 -13.21
C VAL A 168 2.20 0.79 -13.96
N GLY A 169 2.21 0.31 -15.23
CA GLY A 169 3.39 0.34 -16.09
C GLY A 169 3.91 1.76 -16.33
N LEU A 170 3.03 2.73 -16.58
CA LEU A 170 3.40 4.13 -16.74
C LEU A 170 3.99 4.71 -15.45
N PHE A 171 3.37 4.46 -14.29
CA PHE A 171 3.91 4.94 -13.01
C PHE A 171 5.25 4.30 -12.66
N LEU A 172 5.47 3.03 -13.00
CA LEU A 172 6.76 2.36 -12.87
C LEU A 172 7.83 2.92 -13.83
N ALA A 173 7.44 3.28 -15.04
CA ALA A 173 8.35 3.84 -16.05
C ALA A 173 8.84 5.26 -15.69
N LEU A 174 8.00 6.06 -15.01
CA LEU A 174 8.32 7.44 -14.64
C LEU A 174 9.62 7.59 -13.82
N PRO A 175 9.85 6.85 -12.72
CA PRO A 175 11.10 6.96 -11.96
C PRO A 175 12.31 6.43 -12.74
N TYR A 176 12.12 5.39 -13.57
CA TYR A 176 13.17 4.83 -14.42
C TYR A 176 13.65 5.85 -15.46
N TRP A 177 12.74 6.50 -16.17
CA TRP A 177 13.08 7.52 -17.16
C TRP A 177 13.74 8.74 -16.54
N LYS A 178 13.25 9.23 -15.38
CA LYS A 178 13.88 10.35 -14.67
C LYS A 178 15.30 10.01 -14.19
N GLY A 179 15.55 8.80 -13.72
CA GLY A 179 16.87 8.32 -13.33
C GLY A 179 17.85 8.31 -14.50
N LYS A 180 17.42 7.74 -15.65
CA LYS A 180 18.27 7.62 -16.84
C LYS A 180 18.58 8.98 -17.49
N VAL A 181 17.66 9.94 -17.43
CA VAL A 181 17.88 11.32 -17.87
C VAL A 181 18.87 12.05 -16.96
N GLY A 182 18.79 11.83 -15.64
CA GLY A 182 19.74 12.37 -14.65
C GLY A 182 21.18 11.87 -14.87
N GLU A 183 21.37 10.57 -15.07
CA GLU A 183 22.67 9.99 -15.37
C GLU A 183 23.28 10.49 -16.69
N ARG A 184 22.45 10.64 -17.73
CA ARG A 184 22.91 11.19 -19.01
C ARG A 184 23.37 12.64 -18.88
N ARG A 185 22.71 13.44 -18.02
CA ARG A 185 23.10 14.82 -17.74
C ARG A 185 24.41 14.90 -16.98
N SER A 186 24.57 14.06 -15.97
CA SER A 186 25.79 13.94 -15.15
C SER A 186 27.01 13.54 -15.99
N ARG A 187 26.86 12.54 -16.88
CA ARG A 187 27.92 12.11 -17.79
C ARG A 187 28.32 13.18 -18.83
N LYS A 188 27.36 14.02 -19.28
CA LYS A 188 27.68 15.13 -20.18
C LYS A 188 28.45 16.26 -19.50
N VAL A 189 28.18 16.53 -18.22
CA VAL A 189 28.91 17.55 -17.44
C VAL A 189 30.35 17.11 -17.20
N VAL A 190 30.56 15.84 -16.84
CA VAL A 190 31.92 15.30 -16.64
C VAL A 190 32.76 15.20 -17.93
N LYS A 191 32.08 15.09 -19.09
CA LYS A 191 32.79 15.01 -20.39
C LYS A 191 33.15 16.39 -20.96
N ASN A 192 32.57 17.46 -20.44
CA ASN A 192 32.77 18.86 -20.88
C ASN A 192 33.60 19.66 -19.84
N ALA A 193 34.04 19.04 -18.74
CA ALA A 193 35.01 19.56 -17.78
C ALA A 193 36.37 18.90 -17.97
#